data_3c1919264d28a451482478f0846aefbe
#
_entry.id   3c1919264d28a451482478f0846aefbe
#
_cell.length_a   1.000
_cell.length_b   1.000
_cell.length_c   1.000
_cell.angle_alpha   90.00
_cell.angle_beta   90.00
_cell.angle_gamma   90.00
#
_symmetry.space_group_name_H-M   'P 1'
#
loop_
_entity.id
_entity.type
_entity.pdbx_description
1 polymer ?
#
loop_
_entity_poly.entity_id
_entity_poly.type
_entity_poly.pdbx_seq_one_letter_code
_entity_poly.pdbx_strand_id
1 'polypeptide(L)'
;IKAAKDFTGIVPIPGPSALSAIISVSDINLSEFCFFGFPPRKKGRQTFFKRLAELAMPVIFFESPHRIQKTIRELESACGDRYVNVGRELTKIYEEIFRGSLSEARKHFVGEKIRGEFVIILDIK
;
A
#
# COMPACT_ATOMS: atom_id res chain seq x y z
N ILE A 1 -11.04 -20.54 10.22
CA ILE A 1 -12.28 -20.01 10.79
C ILE A 1 -13.48 -20.80 10.26
N LYS A 2 -13.70 -20.89 8.94
CA LYS A 2 -14.85 -21.60 8.34
C LYS A 2 -15.05 -23.02 8.87
N ALA A 3 -13.98 -23.79 9.03
CA ALA A 3 -14.05 -25.18 9.53
C ALA A 3 -14.21 -25.29 11.05
N ALA A 4 -13.87 -24.25 11.80
CA ALA A 4 -13.82 -24.32 13.27
C ALA A 4 -15.00 -23.60 13.96
N LYS A 5 -15.66 -22.66 13.29
CA LYS A 5 -16.68 -21.78 13.89
C LYS A 5 -17.86 -22.52 14.52
N ASP A 6 -18.17 -23.74 14.04
CA ASP A 6 -19.30 -24.53 14.50
C ASP A 6 -18.93 -25.47 15.67
N PHE A 7 -17.63 -25.57 16.01
CA PHE A 7 -17.12 -26.51 17.00
C PHE A 7 -16.39 -25.85 18.17
N THR A 8 -16.01 -24.56 18.04
CA THR A 8 -15.23 -23.88 19.07
C THR A 8 -15.46 -22.34 19.02
N GLY A 9 -15.23 -21.69 20.15
CA GLY A 9 -15.20 -20.23 20.22
C GLY A 9 -14.03 -19.67 19.42
N ILE A 10 -14.28 -18.58 18.69
CA ILE A 10 -13.26 -17.83 17.95
C ILE A 10 -13.00 -16.54 18.70
N VAL A 11 -11.77 -16.36 19.19
CA VAL A 11 -11.35 -15.19 19.97
C VAL A 11 -10.39 -14.34 19.12
N PRO A 12 -10.67 -13.04 18.94
CA PRO A 12 -9.73 -12.14 18.27
C PRO A 12 -8.54 -11.87 19.18
N ILE A 13 -7.36 -11.96 18.64
CA ILE A 13 -6.11 -11.56 19.33
C ILE A 13 -5.61 -10.26 18.69
N PRO A 14 -5.61 -9.13 19.41
CA PRO A 14 -5.06 -7.88 18.89
C PRO A 14 -3.54 -8.00 18.69
N GLY A 15 -3.02 -7.34 17.65
CA GLY A 15 -1.60 -7.40 17.35
C GLY A 15 -1.16 -6.31 16.37
N PRO A 16 0.15 -6.19 16.13
CA PRO A 16 0.69 -5.24 15.18
C PRO A 16 0.21 -5.54 13.75
N SER A 17 -0.06 -4.46 12.99
CA SER A 17 -0.47 -4.54 11.60
C SER A 17 0.13 -3.38 10.82
N ALA A 18 0.80 -3.67 9.70
CA ALA A 18 1.36 -2.64 8.84
C ALA A 18 0.28 -1.71 8.26
N LEU A 19 -0.95 -2.22 8.06
CA LEU A 19 -2.10 -1.41 7.67
C LEU A 19 -2.45 -0.38 8.75
N SER A 20 -2.60 -0.79 10.00
CA SER A 20 -2.91 0.12 11.10
C SER A 20 -1.76 1.09 11.36
N ALA A 21 -0.52 0.63 11.24
CA ALA A 21 0.66 1.47 11.43
C ALA A 21 0.72 2.61 10.40
N ILE A 22 0.53 2.34 9.11
CA ILE A 22 0.58 3.39 8.09
C ILE A 22 -0.60 4.36 8.22
N ILE A 23 -1.79 3.87 8.56
CA ILE A 23 -2.99 4.71 8.79
C ILE A 23 -2.73 5.71 9.92
N SER A 24 -2.11 5.28 11.02
CA SER A 24 -1.88 6.12 12.20
C SER A 24 -0.93 7.30 11.97
N VAL A 25 -0.14 7.25 10.91
CA VAL A 25 0.87 8.27 10.56
C VAL A 25 0.62 8.95 9.22
N SER A 26 -0.50 8.65 8.57
CA SER A 26 -0.88 9.24 7.29
C SER A 26 -1.41 10.65 7.46
N ASP A 27 -1.08 11.54 6.53
CA ASP A 27 -1.67 12.87 6.36
C ASP A 27 -2.79 12.90 5.29
N ILE A 28 -3.08 11.76 4.67
CA ILE A 28 -4.22 11.56 3.77
C ILE A 28 -5.46 11.28 4.61
N ASN A 29 -6.60 11.85 4.24
CA ASN A 29 -7.87 11.54 4.91
C ASN A 29 -8.31 10.10 4.59
N LEU A 30 -8.33 9.27 5.61
CA LEU A 30 -8.65 7.83 5.55
C LEU A 30 -9.95 7.49 6.29
N SER A 31 -10.91 8.43 6.37
CA SER A 31 -12.26 8.15 6.92
C SER A 31 -12.95 7.02 6.15
N GLU A 32 -12.69 6.97 4.85
CA GLU A 32 -13.07 5.88 3.95
C GLU A 32 -11.87 5.52 3.08
N PHE A 33 -11.62 4.25 2.87
CA PHE A 33 -10.53 3.77 2.00
C PHE A 33 -10.78 2.34 1.51
N CYS A 34 -10.14 1.98 0.41
CA CYS A 34 -10.08 0.59 -0.06
C CYS A 34 -8.74 -0.06 0.29
N PHE A 35 -8.77 -1.27 0.86
CA PHE A 35 -7.57 -2.08 1.06
C PHE A 35 -7.57 -3.30 0.13
N PHE A 36 -6.49 -3.47 -0.64
CA PHE A 36 -6.39 -4.51 -1.67
C PHE A 36 -5.33 -5.59 -1.39
N GLY A 37 -4.67 -5.57 -0.26
CA GLY A 37 -3.55 -6.50 -0.01
C GLY A 37 -2.41 -6.27 -1.00
N PHE A 38 -1.97 -7.29 -1.74
CA PHE A 38 -0.92 -7.16 -2.76
C PHE A 38 -1.51 -7.06 -4.17
N PRO A 39 -1.02 -6.14 -5.02
CA PRO A 39 -1.39 -6.09 -6.43
C PRO A 39 -1.05 -7.41 -7.14
N PRO A 40 -1.83 -7.79 -8.18
CA PRO A 40 -1.54 -8.97 -8.98
C PRO A 40 -0.12 -8.94 -9.55
N ARG A 41 0.54 -10.11 -9.60
CA ARG A 41 1.93 -10.21 -10.10
C ARG A 41 2.02 -10.06 -11.62
N LYS A 42 1.10 -10.69 -12.37
CA LYS A 42 1.08 -10.76 -13.84
C LYS A 42 -0.34 -10.55 -14.38
N LYS A 43 -1.14 -11.63 -14.45
CA LYS A 43 -2.51 -11.60 -15.01
C LYS A 43 -3.39 -10.65 -14.20
N GLY A 44 -4.09 -9.74 -14.88
CA GLY A 44 -5.00 -8.78 -14.26
C GLY A 44 -4.32 -7.53 -13.66
N ARG A 45 -2.98 -7.40 -13.73
CA ARG A 45 -2.25 -6.29 -13.12
C ARG A 45 -2.59 -4.93 -13.76
N GLN A 46 -2.66 -4.84 -15.07
CA GLN A 46 -3.04 -3.59 -15.76
C GLN A 46 -4.49 -3.21 -15.46
N THR A 47 -5.40 -4.18 -15.47
CA THR A 47 -6.81 -3.97 -15.10
C THR A 47 -6.94 -3.50 -13.65
N PHE A 48 -6.11 -4.03 -12.74
CA PHE A 48 -6.06 -3.60 -11.35
C PHE A 48 -5.70 -2.11 -11.25
N PHE A 49 -4.63 -1.64 -11.89
CA PHE A 49 -4.24 -0.23 -11.82
C PHE A 49 -5.24 0.71 -12.52
N LYS A 50 -5.84 0.30 -13.63
CA LYS A 50 -6.93 1.05 -14.26
C LYS A 50 -8.12 1.23 -13.30
N ARG A 51 -8.50 0.14 -12.61
CA ARG A 51 -9.55 0.20 -11.58
C ARG A 51 -9.20 1.15 -10.43
N LEU A 52 -7.93 1.18 -9.98
CA LEU A 52 -7.50 2.12 -8.93
C LEU A 52 -7.68 3.58 -9.37
N ALA A 53 -7.43 3.88 -10.65
CA ALA A 53 -7.58 5.22 -11.19
C ALA A 53 -9.03 5.75 -11.16
N GLU A 54 -10.01 4.84 -11.17
CA GLU A 54 -11.45 5.14 -11.20
C GLU A 54 -12.05 5.27 -9.79
N LEU A 55 -11.33 4.87 -8.74
CA LEU A 55 -11.85 4.93 -7.36
C LEU A 55 -11.90 6.37 -6.86
N ALA A 56 -12.98 6.69 -6.15
CA ALA A 56 -13.23 8.00 -5.55
C ALA A 56 -12.81 8.05 -4.07
N MET A 57 -11.99 7.12 -3.61
CA MET A 57 -11.47 7.06 -2.25
C MET A 57 -10.02 6.59 -2.24
N PRO A 58 -9.24 6.93 -1.20
CA PRO A 58 -7.86 6.48 -1.06
C PRO A 58 -7.73 4.97 -1.09
N VAL A 59 -6.61 4.50 -1.59
CA VAL A 59 -6.33 3.07 -1.75
C VAL A 59 -5.09 2.71 -0.99
N ILE A 60 -5.17 1.66 -0.18
CA ILE A 60 -4.04 1.11 0.56
C ILE A 60 -3.72 -0.28 0.01
N PHE A 61 -2.44 -0.56 -0.20
CA PHE A 61 -1.98 -1.88 -0.60
C PHE A 61 -0.53 -2.13 -0.21
N PHE A 62 -0.14 -3.41 -0.13
CA PHE A 62 1.21 -3.83 0.16
C PHE A 62 2.00 -4.03 -1.14
N GLU A 63 3.32 -3.81 -1.07
CA GLU A 63 4.19 -4.13 -2.19
C GLU A 63 5.53 -4.71 -1.72
N SER A 64 6.09 -5.55 -2.57
CA SER A 64 7.40 -6.14 -2.33
C SER A 64 8.53 -5.24 -2.83
N PRO A 65 9.75 -5.35 -2.27
CA PRO A 65 10.89 -4.55 -2.69
C PRO A 65 11.23 -4.78 -4.18
N HIS A 66 11.07 -5.98 -4.68
CA HIS A 66 11.37 -6.31 -6.09
C HIS A 66 10.40 -5.67 -7.10
N ARG A 67 9.26 -5.17 -6.65
CA ARG A 67 8.21 -4.63 -7.52
C ARG A 67 7.90 -3.16 -7.28
N ILE A 68 8.38 -2.58 -6.18
CA ILE A 68 8.04 -1.20 -5.78
C ILE A 68 8.29 -0.18 -6.91
N GLN A 69 9.43 -0.21 -7.55
CA GLN A 69 9.78 0.69 -8.64
C GLN A 69 8.85 0.53 -9.87
N LYS A 70 8.53 -0.72 -10.20
CA LYS A 70 7.59 -1.01 -11.29
C LYS A 70 6.19 -0.54 -10.94
N THR A 71 5.76 -0.81 -9.70
CA THR A 71 4.43 -0.45 -9.20
C THR A 71 4.22 1.07 -9.19
N ILE A 72 5.20 1.85 -8.73
CA ILE A 72 5.13 3.32 -8.75
C ILE A 72 4.97 3.83 -10.19
N ARG A 73 5.75 3.30 -11.15
CA ARG A 73 5.61 3.69 -12.57
C ARG A 73 4.25 3.33 -13.17
N GLU A 74 3.72 2.17 -12.83
CA GLU A 74 2.40 1.74 -13.31
C GLU A 74 1.26 2.57 -12.69
N LEU A 75 1.40 2.96 -11.42
CA LEU A 75 0.47 3.90 -10.76
C LEU A 75 0.53 5.28 -11.42
N GLU A 76 1.72 5.84 -11.60
CA GLU A 76 1.92 7.14 -12.25
C GLU A 76 1.30 7.15 -13.66
N SER A 77 1.50 6.07 -14.42
CA SER A 77 0.93 5.92 -15.77
C SER A 77 -0.60 5.79 -15.78
N ALA A 78 -1.18 5.09 -14.80
CA ALA A 78 -2.62 4.81 -14.76
C ALA A 78 -3.43 5.91 -14.07
N CYS A 79 -2.87 6.51 -13.02
CA CYS A 79 -3.56 7.44 -12.13
C CYS A 79 -3.11 8.89 -12.26
N GLY A 80 -2.02 9.16 -13.00
CA GLY A 80 -1.34 10.46 -13.00
C GLY A 80 -0.41 10.61 -11.79
N ASP A 81 0.18 11.77 -11.62
CA ASP A 81 1.13 12.07 -10.53
C ASP A 81 0.41 12.42 -9.23
N ARG A 82 -0.30 11.45 -8.66
CA ARG A 82 -1.06 11.60 -7.42
C ARG A 82 -0.14 11.62 -6.19
N TYR A 83 -0.66 12.19 -5.11
CA TYR A 83 -0.01 12.18 -3.81
C TYR A 83 -0.06 10.77 -3.19
N VAL A 84 1.03 10.40 -2.53
CA VAL A 84 1.17 9.10 -1.88
C VAL A 84 1.84 9.21 -0.52
N ASN A 85 1.44 8.36 0.40
CA ASN A 85 2.25 8.00 1.55
C ASN A 85 2.82 6.60 1.32
N VAL A 86 4.10 6.43 1.53
CA VAL A 86 4.77 5.13 1.41
C VAL A 86 5.49 4.82 2.71
N GLY A 87 4.99 3.82 3.43
CA GLY A 87 5.68 3.24 4.58
C GLY A 87 6.62 2.13 4.13
N ARG A 88 7.88 2.21 4.54
CA ARG A 88 8.90 1.19 4.33
C ARG A 88 9.38 0.66 5.67
N GLU A 89 9.47 -0.66 5.83
CA GLU A 89 9.99 -1.30 7.05
C GLU A 89 9.34 -0.77 8.34
N LEU A 90 8.01 -0.51 8.30
CA LEU A 90 7.27 0.05 9.43
C LEU A 90 7.51 -0.76 10.71
N THR A 91 7.72 -0.05 11.83
CA THR A 91 8.03 -0.59 13.16
C THR A 91 9.37 -1.34 13.27
N LYS A 92 10.22 -1.27 12.24
CA LYS A 92 11.56 -1.88 12.21
C LYS A 92 12.66 -0.83 12.27
N ILE A 93 13.90 -1.26 12.42
CA ILE A 93 15.07 -0.37 12.61
C ILE A 93 15.32 0.58 11.41
N TYR A 94 14.89 0.19 10.21
CA TYR A 94 15.01 1.01 8.99
C TYR A 94 13.67 1.60 8.54
N GLU A 95 12.79 1.87 9.51
CA GLU A 95 11.51 2.51 9.23
C GLU A 95 11.69 3.83 8.49
N GLU A 96 10.88 4.00 7.45
CA GLU A 96 10.81 5.23 6.68
C GLU A 96 9.38 5.50 6.25
N ILE A 97 8.93 6.75 6.39
CA ILE A 97 7.64 7.22 5.93
C ILE A 97 7.87 8.35 4.94
N PHE A 98 7.64 8.04 3.67
CA PHE A 98 7.71 9.01 2.58
C PHE A 98 6.32 9.61 2.33
N ARG A 99 6.29 10.93 2.05
CA ARG A 99 5.10 11.67 1.66
C ARG A 99 5.46 12.57 0.48
N GLY A 100 4.68 12.51 -0.59
CA GLY A 100 4.94 13.29 -1.80
C GLY A 100 4.18 12.74 -3.00
N SER A 101 4.53 13.18 -4.19
CA SER A 101 3.94 12.68 -5.42
C SER A 101 4.52 11.33 -5.85
N LEU A 102 3.82 10.62 -6.76
CA LEU A 102 4.34 9.37 -7.35
C LEU A 102 5.66 9.60 -8.09
N SER A 103 5.82 10.74 -8.77
CA SER A 103 7.06 11.08 -9.46
C SER A 103 8.24 11.30 -8.50
N GLU A 104 7.99 11.91 -7.34
CA GLU A 104 8.97 12.07 -6.28
C GLU A 104 9.29 10.72 -5.62
N ALA A 105 8.28 9.90 -5.31
CA ALA A 105 8.46 8.56 -4.78
C ALA A 105 9.33 7.68 -5.70
N ARG A 106 9.14 7.79 -7.02
CA ARG A 106 9.93 7.08 -8.02
C ARG A 106 11.42 7.46 -7.98
N LYS A 107 11.73 8.72 -7.72
CA LYS A 107 13.12 9.21 -7.57
C LYS A 107 13.72 8.81 -6.22
N HIS A 108 12.88 8.77 -5.19
CA HIS A 108 13.29 8.52 -3.81
C HIS A 108 13.64 7.05 -3.56
N PHE A 109 12.79 6.10 -3.99
CA PHE A 109 12.99 4.68 -3.75
C PHE A 109 13.90 4.05 -4.82
N VAL A 110 15.19 4.32 -4.73
CA VAL A 110 16.24 3.78 -5.60
C VAL A 110 17.38 3.16 -4.78
N GLY A 111 18.18 2.29 -5.38
CA GLY A 111 19.34 1.69 -4.73
C GLY A 111 18.97 0.92 -3.46
N GLU A 112 19.57 1.25 -2.33
CA GLU A 112 19.30 0.58 -1.05
C GLU A 112 17.92 0.87 -0.47
N LYS A 113 17.27 1.96 -0.86
CA LYS A 113 15.91 2.33 -0.43
C LYS A 113 14.81 1.43 -0.98
N ILE A 114 15.11 0.53 -1.91
CA ILE A 114 14.15 -0.47 -2.42
C ILE A 114 14.12 -1.77 -1.59
N ARG A 115 14.84 -1.85 -0.47
CA ARG A 115 14.83 -3.01 0.42
C ARG A 115 13.69 -2.93 1.43
N GLY A 116 13.23 -4.09 1.87
CA GLY A 116 12.23 -4.22 2.92
C GLY A 116 10.79 -4.33 2.41
N GLU A 117 9.84 -4.20 3.31
CA GLU A 117 8.40 -4.30 3.04
C GLU A 117 7.80 -2.91 2.85
N PHE A 118 6.87 -2.79 1.91
CA PHE A 118 6.23 -1.52 1.57
C PHE A 118 4.72 -1.57 1.79
N VAL A 119 4.20 -0.47 2.34
CA VAL A 119 2.77 -0.16 2.35
C VAL A 119 2.58 1.16 1.63
N ILE A 120 1.67 1.21 0.69
CA ILE A 120 1.40 2.41 -0.11
C ILE A 120 -0.03 2.86 0.15
N ILE A 121 -0.21 4.15 0.43
CA ILE A 121 -1.48 4.84 0.38
C ILE A 121 -1.44 5.74 -0.84
N LEU A 122 -2.33 5.51 -1.79
CA LEU A 122 -2.55 6.38 -2.95
C LEU A 122 -3.75 7.26 -2.65
N ASP A 123 -3.56 8.57 -2.69
CA ASP A 123 -4.65 9.53 -2.51
C ASP A 123 -5.58 9.55 -3.72
N ILE A 124 -6.77 10.06 -3.52
CA ILE A 124 -7.63 10.53 -4.61
C ILE A 124 -7.05 11.81 -5.19
N LYS A 125 -7.48 12.20 -6.35
CA LYS A 125 -6.97 13.38 -7.09
C LYS A 125 -6.71 14.59 -6.22
#